data_08e6484eb1525649fdb81beeb608b7b2
#
_entry.id   08e6484eb1525649fdb81beeb608b7b2
#
_cell.length_a   1.000
_cell.length_b   1.000
_cell.length_c   1.000
_cell.angle_alpha   90.00
_cell.angle_beta   90.00
_cell.angle_gamma   90.00
#
_symmetry.space_group_name_H-M   'P 1'
#
loop_
_entity.id
_entity.type
_entity.pdbx_description
1 polymer ?
#
loop_
_entity_poly.entity_id
_entity_poly.type
_entity_poly.pdbx_seq_one_letter_code
_entity_poly.pdbx_strand_id
1 'polypeptide(L)'
;RKSEEVVDRDVEWGKEPDQGNNISNGEAPSQPEHMKQFFDDVEAIKSDISAVTEATERIVSLKDKAVLATSETAESQISDSIRTLVEGTNGRAKKCKNLLGLLKEENAKLKNEGKAKAADLRVRENLVNTLLRKFIDEMKRYQNAQQQYKTDVKKKVTRQVQMIKPDATDQEVDQIMRSEGGREALYQQQIL
;
A
#
# COMPACT_ATOMS: atom_id res chain seq x y z
N ARG A 1 -1.61 -34.29 -19.47
CA ARG A 1 -1.29 -32.92 -19.01
C ARG A 1 -2.59 -32.21 -18.73
N LYS A 2 -2.97 -32.14 -17.45
CA LYS A 2 -4.11 -31.37 -16.97
C LYS A 2 -3.60 -30.04 -16.48
N SER A 3 -4.09 -28.97 -17.10
CA SER A 3 -3.89 -27.59 -16.67
C SER A 3 -4.66 -27.38 -15.36
N GLU A 4 -3.96 -27.05 -14.27
CA GLU A 4 -4.59 -26.59 -13.05
C GLU A 4 -5.00 -25.13 -13.24
N GLU A 5 -6.30 -24.93 -13.29
CA GLU A 5 -6.96 -23.64 -13.29
C GLU A 5 -6.91 -23.09 -11.86
N VAL A 6 -6.12 -22.04 -11.67
CA VAL A 6 -6.07 -21.28 -10.40
C VAL A 6 -7.38 -20.51 -10.31
N VAL A 7 -8.31 -21.01 -9.50
CA VAL A 7 -9.55 -20.30 -9.17
C VAL A 7 -9.22 -19.21 -8.17
N ASP A 8 -9.22 -17.97 -8.65
CA ASP A 8 -9.19 -16.76 -7.85
C ASP A 8 -10.46 -16.72 -7.00
N ARG A 9 -10.36 -16.97 -5.71
CA ARG A 9 -11.48 -16.85 -4.78
C ARG A 9 -11.54 -15.42 -4.29
N ASP A 10 -12.35 -14.63 -4.96
CA ASP A 10 -12.87 -13.38 -4.41
C ASP A 10 -13.57 -13.67 -3.07
N VAL A 11 -12.92 -13.30 -1.98
CA VAL A 11 -13.54 -13.35 -0.65
C VAL A 11 -14.48 -12.16 -0.55
N GLU A 12 -15.74 -12.41 -0.91
CA GLU A 12 -16.85 -11.47 -0.79
C GLU A 12 -17.09 -11.17 0.71
N TRP A 13 -16.67 -10.00 1.15
CA TRP A 13 -16.89 -9.48 2.50
C TRP A 13 -18.30 -8.89 2.56
N GLY A 14 -19.23 -9.62 3.16
CA GLY A 14 -20.51 -9.02 3.54
C GLY A 14 -21.77 -9.77 3.14
N LYS A 15 -21.91 -11.04 3.49
CA LYS A 15 -23.23 -11.64 3.66
C LYS A 15 -23.37 -12.13 5.09
N GLU A 16 -24.19 -11.42 5.85
CA GLU A 16 -24.70 -11.91 7.13
C GLU A 16 -25.59 -13.13 6.89
N PRO A 17 -25.54 -14.17 7.73
CA PRO A 17 -26.49 -15.26 7.67
C PRO A 17 -27.84 -14.74 8.14
N ASP A 18 -28.84 -14.88 7.27
CA ASP A 18 -30.26 -14.67 7.53
C ASP A 18 -30.68 -15.56 8.73
N GLN A 19 -30.89 -14.93 9.89
CA GLN A 19 -31.52 -15.58 11.03
C GLN A 19 -32.96 -15.12 11.16
N GLY A 20 -33.82 -16.08 10.90
CA GLY A 20 -35.26 -15.99 11.00
C GLY A 20 -35.76 -15.33 12.28
N ASN A 21 -36.72 -14.48 12.04
CA ASN A 21 -37.62 -13.74 12.89
C ASN A 21 -38.07 -14.50 14.15
N ASN A 22 -37.69 -14.01 15.32
CA ASN A 22 -38.46 -14.20 16.54
C ASN A 22 -38.55 -12.87 17.29
N ILE A 23 -39.71 -12.23 17.20
CA ILE A 23 -40.03 -10.97 17.85
C ILE A 23 -40.23 -11.24 19.33
N SER A 24 -39.26 -10.91 20.15
CA SER A 24 -39.45 -10.57 21.54
C SER A 24 -38.81 -9.21 21.82
N ASN A 25 -39.61 -8.25 22.26
CA ASN A 25 -39.18 -6.94 22.75
C ASN A 25 -38.21 -7.13 23.92
N GLY A 26 -36.91 -7.18 23.60
CA GLY A 26 -35.81 -7.09 24.50
C GLY A 26 -34.78 -6.18 23.86
N GLU A 27 -34.35 -5.11 24.51
CA GLU A 27 -33.24 -4.26 24.12
C GLU A 27 -32.09 -5.16 23.63
N ALA A 28 -31.67 -4.97 22.39
CA ALA A 28 -30.50 -5.67 21.87
C ALA A 28 -29.34 -5.46 22.87
N PRO A 29 -28.65 -6.52 23.31
CA PRO A 29 -27.58 -6.38 24.28
C PRO A 29 -26.54 -5.43 23.68
N SER A 30 -26.41 -4.25 24.28
CA SER A 30 -25.42 -3.26 23.88
C SER A 30 -24.06 -3.95 23.85
N GLN A 31 -23.40 -3.92 22.69
CA GLN A 31 -22.05 -4.47 22.59
C GLN A 31 -21.17 -3.82 23.65
N PRO A 32 -20.33 -4.60 24.35
CA PRO A 32 -19.41 -4.02 25.32
C PRO A 32 -18.59 -2.89 24.67
N GLU A 33 -18.40 -1.79 25.38
CA GLU A 33 -17.71 -0.59 24.88
C GLU A 33 -16.34 -0.92 24.24
N HIS A 34 -15.60 -1.87 24.82
CA HIS A 34 -14.31 -2.32 24.29
C HIS A 34 -14.42 -3.04 22.95
N MET A 35 -15.56 -3.63 22.61
CA MET A 35 -15.79 -4.24 21.30
C MET A 35 -16.17 -3.19 20.26
N LYS A 36 -16.94 -2.18 20.62
CA LYS A 36 -17.29 -1.07 19.73
C LYS A 36 -16.04 -0.32 19.28
N GLN A 37 -15.23 0.14 20.24
CA GLN A 37 -13.96 0.82 19.92
C GLN A 37 -13.04 -0.06 19.06
N PHE A 38 -12.96 -1.35 19.37
CA PHE A 38 -12.18 -2.30 18.59
C PHE A 38 -12.63 -2.38 17.12
N PHE A 39 -13.94 -2.41 16.86
CA PHE A 39 -14.42 -2.44 15.48
C PHE A 39 -14.20 -1.13 14.75
N ASP A 40 -14.31 0.01 15.43
CA ASP A 40 -13.97 1.31 14.85
C ASP A 40 -12.48 1.35 14.44
N ASP A 41 -11.60 0.84 15.28
CA ASP A 41 -10.16 0.73 14.99
C ASP A 41 -9.88 -0.24 13.83
N VAL A 42 -10.62 -1.37 13.76
CA VAL A 42 -10.55 -2.32 12.63
C VAL A 42 -10.92 -1.64 11.31
N GLU A 43 -12.00 -0.85 11.29
CA GLU A 43 -12.39 -0.12 10.09
C GLU A 43 -11.36 0.96 9.69
N ALA A 44 -10.77 1.66 10.65
CA ALA A 44 -9.68 2.59 10.40
C ALA A 44 -8.47 1.89 9.76
N ILE A 45 -8.08 0.72 10.27
CA ILE A 45 -7.00 -0.09 9.71
C ILE A 45 -7.33 -0.56 8.29
N LYS A 46 -8.54 -1.04 8.03
CA LYS A 46 -8.98 -1.44 6.68
C LYS A 46 -8.89 -0.28 5.70
N SER A 47 -9.35 0.91 6.10
CA SER A 47 -9.25 2.13 5.30
C SER A 47 -7.80 2.50 4.97
N ASP A 48 -6.89 2.38 5.93
CA ASP A 48 -5.48 2.68 5.69
C ASP A 48 -4.80 1.64 4.80
N ILE A 49 -5.16 0.35 4.92
CA ILE A 49 -4.68 -0.72 4.02
C ILE A 49 -5.18 -0.46 2.58
N SER A 50 -6.47 -0.10 2.41
CA SER A 50 -7.03 0.24 1.10
C SER A 50 -6.28 1.41 0.46
N ALA A 51 -5.97 2.45 1.23
CA ALA A 51 -5.20 3.58 0.73
C ALA A 51 -3.76 3.20 0.29
N VAL A 52 -3.13 2.21 0.95
CA VAL A 52 -1.83 1.68 0.49
C VAL A 52 -2.00 0.94 -0.85
N THR A 53 -3.06 0.15 -1.00
CA THR A 53 -3.38 -0.54 -2.26
C THR A 53 -3.58 0.46 -3.40
N GLU A 54 -4.44 1.46 -3.20
CA GLU A 54 -4.71 2.52 -4.19
C GLU A 54 -3.44 3.30 -4.57
N ALA A 55 -2.60 3.61 -3.58
CA ALA A 55 -1.32 4.26 -3.83
C ALA A 55 -0.37 3.38 -4.66
N THR A 56 -0.36 2.07 -4.42
CA THR A 56 0.43 1.10 -5.19
C THR A 56 0.01 1.11 -6.67
N GLU A 57 -1.29 1.01 -6.95
CA GLU A 57 -1.84 1.05 -8.30
C GLU A 57 -1.51 2.38 -9.00
N ARG A 58 -1.61 3.48 -8.27
CA ARG A 58 -1.30 4.81 -8.79
C ARG A 58 0.19 4.97 -9.11
N ILE A 59 1.11 4.42 -8.29
CA ILE A 59 2.55 4.40 -8.58
C ILE A 59 2.82 3.59 -9.85
N VAL A 60 2.19 2.42 -10.03
CA VAL A 60 2.33 1.61 -11.25
C VAL A 60 1.87 2.40 -12.48
N SER A 61 0.72 3.05 -12.43
CA SER A 61 0.23 3.89 -13.54
C SER A 61 1.15 5.08 -13.84
N LEU A 62 1.66 5.75 -12.81
CA LEU A 62 2.60 6.87 -12.99
C LEU A 62 3.96 6.41 -13.51
N LYS A 63 4.43 5.23 -13.12
CA LYS A 63 5.64 4.60 -13.67
C LYS A 63 5.53 4.42 -15.18
N ASP A 64 4.42 3.88 -15.65
CA ASP A 64 4.21 3.67 -17.09
C ASP A 64 4.22 5.01 -17.87
N LYS A 65 3.59 6.04 -17.30
CA LYS A 65 3.64 7.40 -17.86
C LYS A 65 5.05 7.98 -17.85
N ALA A 66 5.84 7.76 -16.79
CA ALA A 66 7.22 8.25 -16.68
C ALA A 66 8.14 7.64 -17.75
N VAL A 67 7.96 6.35 -18.03
CA VAL A 67 8.72 5.66 -19.08
C VAL A 67 8.40 6.22 -20.47
N LEU A 68 7.15 6.60 -20.72
CA LEU A 68 6.68 7.15 -21.99
C LEU A 68 6.86 8.67 -22.13
N ALA A 69 7.17 9.38 -21.06
CA ALA A 69 7.34 10.82 -21.08
C ALA A 69 8.50 11.25 -22.01
N THR A 70 8.25 12.23 -22.86
CA THR A 70 9.19 12.74 -23.85
C THR A 70 9.71 14.15 -23.54
N SER A 71 9.31 14.74 -22.42
CA SER A 71 9.77 16.05 -21.96
C SER A 71 10.12 16.01 -20.47
N GLU A 72 11.09 16.82 -20.09
CA GLU A 72 11.51 16.98 -18.70
C GLU A 72 10.37 17.49 -17.82
N THR A 73 9.58 18.45 -18.30
CA THR A 73 8.43 18.99 -17.57
C THR A 73 7.45 17.87 -17.18
N ALA A 74 7.13 16.97 -18.12
CA ALA A 74 6.24 15.85 -17.85
C ALA A 74 6.86 14.88 -16.82
N GLU A 75 8.16 14.60 -16.91
CA GLU A 75 8.87 13.74 -15.94
C GLU A 75 8.90 14.35 -14.54
N SER A 76 9.17 15.66 -14.44
CA SER A 76 9.19 16.38 -13.17
C SER A 76 7.82 16.32 -12.49
N GLN A 77 6.74 16.60 -13.22
CA GLN A 77 5.37 16.52 -12.70
C GLN A 77 5.00 15.12 -12.19
N ILE A 78 5.42 14.08 -12.92
CA ILE A 78 5.20 12.69 -12.50
C ILE A 78 6.01 12.38 -11.24
N SER A 79 7.27 12.79 -11.20
CA SER A 79 8.16 12.59 -10.03
C SER A 79 7.60 13.25 -8.78
N ASP A 80 7.14 14.50 -8.88
CA ASP A 80 6.51 15.24 -7.79
C ASP A 80 5.20 14.59 -7.34
N SER A 81 4.40 14.12 -8.27
CA SER A 81 3.17 13.38 -7.97
C SER A 81 3.46 12.10 -7.18
N ILE A 82 4.49 11.34 -7.59
CA ILE A 82 4.90 10.12 -6.87
C ILE A 82 5.47 10.47 -5.50
N ARG A 83 6.30 11.52 -5.37
CA ARG A 83 6.84 11.94 -4.08
C ARG A 83 5.73 12.27 -3.09
N THR A 84 4.79 13.13 -3.46
CA THR A 84 3.65 13.50 -2.63
C THR A 84 2.81 12.29 -2.23
N LEU A 85 2.55 11.39 -3.18
CA LEU A 85 1.81 10.15 -2.93
C LEU A 85 2.53 9.25 -1.93
N VAL A 86 3.85 9.09 -2.08
CA VAL A 86 4.68 8.26 -1.19
C VAL A 86 4.72 8.85 0.23
N GLU A 87 4.91 10.17 0.38
CA GLU A 87 4.93 10.84 1.68
C GLU A 87 3.60 10.65 2.42
N GLY A 88 2.47 10.90 1.76
CA GLY A 88 1.14 10.71 2.33
C GLY A 88 0.87 9.26 2.71
N THR A 89 1.23 8.31 1.84
CA THR A 89 1.02 6.87 2.07
C THR A 89 1.89 6.35 3.21
N ASN A 90 3.15 6.78 3.31
CA ASN A 90 4.04 6.41 4.42
C ASN A 90 3.49 6.89 5.77
N GLY A 91 2.88 8.08 5.82
CA GLY A 91 2.20 8.59 7.01
C GLY A 91 1.04 7.69 7.46
N ARG A 92 0.19 7.27 6.51
CA ARG A 92 -0.92 6.34 6.77
C ARG A 92 -0.44 4.95 7.18
N ALA A 93 0.55 4.42 6.49
CA ALA A 93 1.16 3.12 6.81
C ALA A 93 1.75 3.09 8.23
N LYS A 94 2.39 4.19 8.67
CA LYS A 94 2.90 4.33 10.03
C LYS A 94 1.76 4.32 11.06
N LYS A 95 0.67 5.05 10.79
CA LYS A 95 -0.53 5.04 11.66
C LYS A 95 -1.13 3.64 11.76
N CYS A 96 -1.35 2.99 10.63
CA CYS A 96 -1.87 1.63 10.55
C CYS A 96 -1.02 0.64 11.35
N LYS A 97 0.31 0.67 11.18
CA LYS A 97 1.25 -0.17 11.94
C LYS A 97 1.12 0.06 13.45
N ASN A 98 1.06 1.32 13.89
CA ASN A 98 0.96 1.67 15.29
C ASN A 98 -0.38 1.17 15.87
N LEU A 99 -1.49 1.36 15.18
CA LEU A 99 -2.81 0.93 15.62
C LEU A 99 -2.89 -0.61 15.71
N LEU A 100 -2.35 -1.34 14.75
CA LEU A 100 -2.21 -2.81 14.82
C LEU A 100 -1.40 -3.26 16.04
N GLY A 101 -0.32 -2.53 16.37
CA GLY A 101 0.47 -2.78 17.59
C GLY A 101 -0.33 -2.57 18.87
N LEU A 102 -1.05 -1.45 18.96
CA LEU A 102 -1.91 -1.13 20.11
C LEU A 102 -3.01 -2.17 20.33
N LEU A 103 -3.70 -2.59 19.26
CA LEU A 103 -4.73 -3.62 19.35
C LEU A 103 -4.17 -4.99 19.82
N LYS A 104 -2.95 -5.31 19.40
CA LYS A 104 -2.28 -6.53 19.86
C LYS A 104 -1.95 -6.47 21.34
N GLU A 105 -1.44 -5.32 21.82
CA GLU A 105 -1.14 -5.11 23.24
C GLU A 105 -2.41 -5.12 24.10
N GLU A 106 -3.48 -4.47 23.62
CA GLU A 106 -4.77 -4.46 24.28
C GLU A 106 -5.37 -5.88 24.41
N ASN A 107 -5.30 -6.67 23.34
CA ASN A 107 -5.74 -8.08 23.39
C ASN A 107 -4.96 -8.87 24.45
N ALA A 108 -3.65 -8.65 24.56
CA ALA A 108 -2.84 -9.30 25.58
C ALA A 108 -3.23 -8.87 27.01
N LYS A 109 -3.52 -7.57 27.22
CA LYS A 109 -3.99 -7.06 28.51
C LYS A 109 -5.35 -7.64 28.89
N LEU A 110 -6.33 -7.62 27.97
CA LEU A 110 -7.66 -8.18 28.22
C LEU A 110 -7.61 -9.67 28.57
N LYS A 111 -6.71 -10.41 27.94
CA LYS A 111 -6.48 -11.84 28.22
C LYS A 111 -5.90 -12.07 29.61
N ASN A 112 -4.87 -11.30 29.99
CA ASN A 112 -4.18 -11.43 31.27
C ASN A 112 -5.06 -11.01 32.46
N GLU A 113 -5.91 -9.99 32.25
CA GLU A 113 -6.80 -9.46 33.28
C GLU A 113 -8.13 -10.23 33.39
N GLY A 114 -8.40 -11.14 32.50
CA GLY A 114 -9.66 -11.93 32.47
C GLY A 114 -10.91 -11.05 32.22
N LYS A 115 -10.73 -9.85 31.65
CA LYS A 115 -11.80 -8.84 31.48
C LYS A 115 -12.68 -9.04 30.23
N ALA A 116 -12.31 -9.95 29.34
CA ALA A 116 -13.07 -10.22 28.14
C ALA A 116 -13.46 -11.70 28.05
N LYS A 117 -14.60 -11.96 27.41
CA LYS A 117 -15.05 -13.33 27.14
C LYS A 117 -14.08 -14.00 26.18
N ALA A 118 -13.84 -15.30 26.37
CA ALA A 118 -12.95 -16.07 25.50
C ALA A 118 -13.33 -16.00 24.00
N ALA A 119 -14.64 -15.95 23.71
CA ALA A 119 -15.13 -15.78 22.34
C ALA A 119 -14.74 -14.43 21.74
N ASP A 120 -14.89 -13.34 22.49
CA ASP A 120 -14.54 -11.98 22.04
C ASP A 120 -13.04 -11.85 21.79
N LEU A 121 -12.22 -12.42 22.69
CA LEU A 121 -10.76 -12.45 22.51
C LEU A 121 -10.34 -13.19 21.24
N ARG A 122 -10.97 -14.33 20.94
CA ARG A 122 -10.69 -15.09 19.71
C ARG A 122 -11.03 -14.27 18.46
N VAL A 123 -12.16 -13.55 18.46
CA VAL A 123 -12.54 -12.68 17.34
C VAL A 123 -11.51 -11.57 17.17
N ARG A 124 -11.13 -10.88 18.25
CA ARG A 124 -10.15 -9.80 18.23
C ARG A 124 -8.78 -10.29 17.74
N GLU A 125 -8.27 -11.39 18.29
CA GLU A 125 -6.97 -11.98 17.90
C GLU A 125 -6.97 -12.39 16.41
N ASN A 126 -8.03 -13.04 15.93
CA ASN A 126 -8.15 -13.47 14.54
C ASN A 126 -8.18 -12.29 13.57
N LEU A 127 -8.99 -11.25 13.87
CA LEU A 127 -9.08 -10.05 13.04
C LEU A 127 -7.75 -9.30 12.98
N VAL A 128 -7.11 -9.06 14.13
CA VAL A 128 -5.80 -8.39 14.17
C VAL A 128 -4.75 -9.17 13.39
N ASN A 129 -4.69 -10.49 13.53
CA ASN A 129 -3.73 -11.32 12.79
C ASN A 129 -3.99 -11.28 11.27
N THR A 130 -5.25 -11.31 10.86
CA THR A 130 -5.65 -11.23 9.45
C THR A 130 -5.27 -9.88 8.85
N LEU A 131 -5.60 -8.79 9.54
CA LEU A 131 -5.26 -7.44 9.11
C LEU A 131 -3.75 -7.21 9.07
N LEU A 132 -3.01 -7.75 10.04
CA LEU A 132 -1.55 -7.66 10.04
C LEU A 132 -0.92 -8.33 8.82
N ARG A 133 -1.39 -9.55 8.46
CA ARG A 133 -0.91 -10.25 7.26
C ARG A 133 -1.23 -9.44 6.01
N LYS A 134 -2.47 -8.96 5.87
CA LYS A 134 -2.88 -8.14 4.73
C LYS A 134 -2.05 -6.86 4.63
N PHE A 135 -1.83 -6.17 5.74
CA PHE A 135 -0.99 -4.98 5.78
C PHE A 135 0.46 -5.26 5.32
N ILE A 136 1.07 -6.35 5.80
CA ILE A 136 2.43 -6.74 5.40
C ILE A 136 2.50 -7.03 3.90
N ASP A 137 1.51 -7.72 3.34
CA ASP A 137 1.50 -8.07 1.92
C ASP A 137 1.30 -6.83 1.05
N GLU A 138 0.40 -5.92 1.41
CA GLU A 138 0.22 -4.66 0.69
C GLU A 138 1.47 -3.76 0.80
N MET A 139 2.13 -3.72 1.95
CA MET A 139 3.39 -2.98 2.09
C MET A 139 4.52 -3.54 1.21
N LYS A 140 4.59 -4.86 1.03
CA LYS A 140 5.55 -5.47 0.08
C LYS A 140 5.25 -5.06 -1.37
N ARG A 141 3.97 -5.10 -1.78
CA ARG A 141 3.54 -4.65 -3.11
C ARG A 141 3.88 -3.18 -3.35
N TYR A 142 3.59 -2.35 -2.36
CA TYR A 142 3.89 -0.92 -2.39
C TYR A 142 5.40 -0.64 -2.54
N GLN A 143 6.24 -1.31 -1.76
CA GLN A 143 7.69 -1.20 -1.86
C GLN A 143 8.22 -1.67 -3.23
N ASN A 144 7.68 -2.79 -3.74
CA ASN A 144 8.04 -3.31 -5.06
C ASN A 144 7.67 -2.31 -6.17
N ALA A 145 6.49 -1.69 -6.12
CA ALA A 145 6.08 -0.68 -7.11
C ALA A 145 7.03 0.52 -7.11
N GLN A 146 7.43 1.01 -5.93
CA GLN A 146 8.43 2.10 -5.83
C GLN A 146 9.79 1.70 -6.39
N GLN A 147 10.24 0.47 -6.11
CA GLN A 147 11.52 -0.02 -6.60
C GLN A 147 11.49 -0.20 -8.13
N GLN A 148 10.40 -0.71 -8.69
CA GLN A 148 10.22 -0.82 -10.14
C GLN A 148 10.23 0.55 -10.82
N TYR A 149 9.53 1.53 -10.25
CA TYR A 149 9.57 2.91 -10.76
C TYR A 149 11.01 3.43 -10.85
N LYS A 150 11.79 3.32 -9.76
CA LYS A 150 13.20 3.77 -9.74
C LYS A 150 14.04 3.05 -10.79
N THR A 151 13.86 1.73 -10.91
CA THR A 151 14.61 0.90 -11.85
C THR A 151 14.28 1.25 -13.31
N ASP A 152 13.01 1.44 -13.63
CA ASP A 152 12.57 1.69 -15.00
C ASP A 152 12.93 3.12 -15.45
N VAL A 153 12.83 4.11 -14.55
CA VAL A 153 13.33 5.46 -14.82
C VAL A 153 14.85 5.46 -15.02
N LYS A 154 15.61 4.74 -14.18
CA LYS A 154 17.07 4.61 -14.37
C LYS A 154 17.40 3.97 -15.74
N LYS A 155 16.73 2.89 -16.11
CA LYS A 155 16.93 2.24 -17.43
C LYS A 155 16.61 3.18 -18.60
N LYS A 156 15.57 4.02 -18.46
CA LYS A 156 15.23 5.03 -19.46
C LYS A 156 16.36 6.04 -19.62
N VAL A 157 16.79 6.65 -18.50
CA VAL A 157 17.89 7.64 -18.52
C VAL A 157 19.19 7.02 -19.04
N THR A 158 19.53 5.79 -18.63
CA THR A 158 20.70 5.07 -19.15
C THR A 158 20.66 4.99 -20.68
N ARG A 159 19.51 4.59 -21.26
CA ARG A 159 19.36 4.51 -22.72
C ARG A 159 19.51 5.87 -23.39
N GLN A 160 18.94 6.92 -22.81
CA GLN A 160 19.06 8.29 -23.35
C GLN A 160 20.52 8.79 -23.32
N VAL A 161 21.23 8.54 -22.21
CA VAL A 161 22.64 8.91 -22.09
C VAL A 161 23.50 8.14 -23.10
N GLN A 162 23.28 6.83 -23.25
CA GLN A 162 24.03 5.98 -24.18
C GLN A 162 23.78 6.35 -25.66
N MET A 163 22.65 6.94 -26.02
CA MET A 163 22.43 7.49 -27.36
C MET A 163 23.39 8.64 -27.68
N ILE A 164 23.76 9.43 -26.67
CA ILE A 164 24.65 10.60 -26.81
C ILE A 164 26.10 10.21 -26.52
N LYS A 165 26.31 9.39 -25.50
CA LYS A 165 27.63 8.89 -25.04
C LYS A 165 27.57 7.37 -24.87
N PRO A 166 27.90 6.57 -25.90
CA PRO A 166 27.82 5.11 -25.84
C PRO A 166 28.65 4.47 -24.71
N ASP A 167 29.77 5.09 -24.34
CA ASP A 167 30.69 4.60 -23.30
C ASP A 167 30.34 5.13 -21.88
N ALA A 168 29.15 5.70 -21.69
CA ALA A 168 28.75 6.24 -20.40
C ALA A 168 28.68 5.13 -19.33
N THR A 169 29.33 5.39 -18.21
CA THR A 169 29.34 4.50 -17.05
C THR A 169 28.08 4.67 -16.21
N ASP A 170 27.75 3.66 -15.39
CA ASP A 170 26.63 3.75 -14.43
C ASP A 170 26.76 4.92 -13.45
N GLN A 171 28.00 5.30 -13.08
CA GLN A 171 28.27 6.45 -12.22
C GLN A 171 27.91 7.77 -12.88
N GLU A 172 28.22 7.93 -14.17
CA GLU A 172 27.86 9.13 -14.93
C GLU A 172 26.32 9.23 -15.10
N VAL A 173 25.65 8.11 -15.37
CA VAL A 173 24.18 8.07 -15.42
C VAL A 173 23.57 8.47 -14.07
N ASP A 174 24.07 7.94 -12.96
CA ASP A 174 23.61 8.29 -11.62
C ASP A 174 23.86 9.78 -11.29
N GLN A 175 24.96 10.35 -11.77
CA GLN A 175 25.26 11.77 -11.60
C GLN A 175 24.29 12.64 -12.38
N ILE A 176 23.96 12.29 -13.63
CA ILE A 176 22.97 12.99 -14.46
C ILE A 176 21.59 12.92 -13.79
N MET A 177 21.21 11.75 -13.26
CA MET A 177 19.93 11.60 -12.56
C MET A 177 19.79 12.48 -11.31
N ARG A 178 20.91 12.80 -10.65
CA ARG A 178 20.95 13.61 -9.42
C ARG A 178 21.15 15.10 -9.67
N SER A 179 21.70 15.47 -10.84
CA SER A 179 21.99 16.87 -11.16
C SER A 179 20.71 17.60 -11.55
N GLU A 180 20.55 18.80 -11.00
CA GLU A 180 19.52 19.74 -11.43
C GLU A 180 19.85 20.19 -12.87
N GLY A 181 18.91 20.01 -13.80
CA GLY A 181 19.13 20.29 -15.23
C GLY A 181 19.85 19.22 -16.04
N GLY A 182 20.35 18.14 -15.42
CA GLY A 182 21.02 17.05 -16.15
C GLY A 182 20.11 16.33 -17.15
N ARG A 183 18.85 16.20 -16.82
CA ARG A 183 17.83 15.62 -17.71
C ARG A 183 17.42 16.60 -18.82
N GLU A 184 17.32 17.89 -18.54
CA GLU A 184 17.03 18.92 -19.52
C GLU A 184 18.09 18.95 -20.61
N ALA A 185 19.36 18.89 -20.25
CA ALA A 185 20.48 18.79 -21.19
C ALA A 185 20.36 17.58 -22.11
N LEU A 186 19.93 16.41 -21.60
CA LEU A 186 19.69 15.22 -22.41
C LEU A 186 18.57 15.41 -23.44
N TYR A 187 17.46 16.06 -23.05
CA TYR A 187 16.36 16.33 -23.98
C TYR A 187 16.75 17.35 -25.05
N GLN A 188 17.50 18.39 -24.70
CA GLN A 188 17.99 19.38 -25.68
C GLN A 188 18.93 18.75 -26.71
N GLN A 189 19.79 17.81 -26.31
CA GLN A 189 20.72 17.13 -27.23
C GLN A 189 20.04 16.10 -28.13
N GLN A 190 18.86 15.61 -27.79
CA GLN A 190 18.09 14.69 -28.64
C GLN A 190 17.30 15.38 -29.77
N ILE A 191 17.14 16.70 -29.70
CA ILE A 191 16.37 17.50 -30.69
C ILE A 191 17.26 17.99 -31.84
N LEU A 192 18.58 17.90 -31.71
CA LEU A 192 19.56 18.26 -32.78
C LEU A 192 19.96 17.04 -33.58
#